data_42564ca40688abf4ebb1bd4e57db1403
#
_entry.id   42564ca40688abf4ebb1bd4e57db1403
#
_cell.length_a   1.000
_cell.length_b   1.000
_cell.length_c   1.000
_cell.angle_alpha   90.00
_cell.angle_beta   90.00
_cell.angle_gamma   90.00
#
_symmetry.space_group_name_H-M   'P 1'
#
loop_
_entity.id
_entity.type
_entity.pdbx_description
1 polymer ?
#
loop_
_entity_poly.entity_id
_entity_poly.type
_entity_poly.pdbx_seq_one_letter_code
_entity_poly.pdbx_strand_id
1 'polypeptide(L)' 'MAQTEPHRRSAALVTPADVARTLHVSAAWVRDHATRKQPRLPSVKVGKLLRFRPEEIEDWIRKQSKGVA' A
#
# COMPACT_ATOMS: atom_id res chain seq x y z
N MET A 1 9.06 -5.54 24.79
CA MET A 1 8.69 -5.41 24.42
C MET A 1 8.25 -4.80 24.05
N ALA A 2 8.21 -4.86 24.03
CA ALA A 2 7.63 -4.32 23.61
C ALA A 2 7.25 -4.06 22.82
N GLN A 3 7.07 -4.32 22.33
CA GLN A 3 6.69 -4.00 21.44
C GLN A 3 5.90 -3.82 21.05
N THR A 4 5.40 -3.92 21.06
CA THR A 4 4.64 -3.80 20.59
C THR A 4 3.81 -3.19 20.50
N GLU A 5 3.40 -2.68 20.67
CA GLU A 5 2.60 -2.07 20.65
C GLU A 5 1.90 -1.81 19.90
N PRO A 6 1.35 -2.02 19.74
CA PRO A 6 0.73 -1.97 18.77
C PRO A 6 0.08 -1.10 18.31
N HIS A 7 -0.32 -0.77 18.42
CA HIS A 7 -0.88 0.00 17.87
C HIS A 7 -0.26 0.53 17.05
N ARG A 8 0.23 0.38 16.80
CA ARG A 8 0.76 0.96 15.98
C ARG A 8 0.50 0.52 14.76
N ARG A 9 -0.53 0.42 14.28
CA ARG A 9 -0.88 0.03 13.03
C ARG A 9 -0.12 0.72 11.98
N SER A 10 0.21 1.91 12.16
CA SER A 10 0.93 2.64 11.14
C SER A 10 2.42 2.42 11.22
N ALA A 11 2.84 1.62 12.14
CA ALA A 11 4.25 1.46 12.38
C ALA A 11 4.97 0.65 11.33
N ALA A 12 4.31 -0.29 10.70
CA ALA A 12 4.98 -1.18 9.77
C ALA A 12 4.63 -0.85 8.34
N LEU A 13 5.64 -0.56 7.55
CA LEU A 13 5.45 -0.41 6.11
C LEU A 13 5.47 -1.77 5.46
N VAL A 14 4.78 -1.89 4.33
CA VAL A 14 4.72 -3.16 3.61
C VAL A 14 5.34 -3.01 2.24
N THR A 15 5.70 -4.14 1.64
CA THR A 15 6.39 -4.17 0.36
C THR A 15 5.40 -4.15 -0.79
N PRO A 16 5.90 -3.88 -2.02
CA PRO A 16 5.03 -4.02 -3.19
C PRO A 16 4.43 -5.42 -3.33
N ALA A 17 5.19 -6.45 -2.96
CA ALA A 17 4.66 -7.81 -3.02
C ALA A 17 3.49 -7.99 -2.07
N ASP A 18 3.57 -7.39 -0.89
CA ASP A 18 2.49 -7.46 0.08
C ASP A 18 1.23 -6.79 -0.47
N VAL A 19 1.39 -5.61 -1.07
CA VAL A 19 0.26 -4.90 -1.65
C VAL A 19 -0.33 -5.69 -2.81
N ALA A 20 0.54 -6.27 -3.62
CA ALA A 20 0.10 -7.08 -4.76
C ALA A 20 -0.79 -8.22 -4.28
N ARG A 21 -0.41 -8.87 -3.19
CA ARG A 21 -1.24 -9.94 -2.62
C ARG A 21 -2.59 -9.42 -2.16
N THR A 22 -2.57 -8.29 -1.50
CA THR A 22 -3.81 -7.69 -1.00
C THR A 22 -4.75 -7.34 -2.14
N LEU A 23 -4.20 -6.80 -3.22
CA LEU A 23 -5.02 -6.35 -4.35
C LEU A 23 -5.24 -7.44 -5.39
N HIS A 24 -4.57 -8.57 -5.26
CA HIS A 24 -4.63 -9.67 -6.23
C HIS A 24 -4.16 -9.24 -7.62
N VAL A 25 -3.03 -8.54 -7.64
CA VAL A 25 -2.41 -8.11 -8.89
C VAL A 25 -0.93 -8.48 -8.82
N SER A 26 -0.20 -8.22 -9.90
CA SER A 26 1.23 -8.49 -9.91
C SER A 26 1.99 -7.39 -9.17
N ALA A 27 3.19 -7.73 -8.71
CA ALA A 27 4.04 -6.72 -8.10
C ALA A 27 4.43 -5.64 -9.10
N ALA A 28 4.56 -6.01 -10.37
CA ALA A 28 4.86 -5.02 -11.41
C ALA A 28 3.74 -4.01 -11.55
N TRP A 29 2.49 -4.48 -11.46
CA TRP A 29 1.34 -3.59 -11.48
C TRP A 29 1.42 -2.59 -10.34
N VAL A 30 1.77 -3.09 -9.15
CA VAL A 30 1.86 -2.22 -7.97
C VAL A 30 2.94 -1.17 -8.16
N ARG A 31 4.10 -1.57 -8.63
CA ARG A 31 5.19 -0.61 -8.86
C ARG A 31 4.81 0.44 -9.88
N ASP A 32 4.18 0.03 -10.97
CA ASP A 32 3.77 0.97 -12.02
C ASP A 32 2.77 1.97 -11.48
N HIS A 33 1.80 1.49 -10.71
CA HIS A 33 0.75 2.37 -10.21
C HIS A 33 1.18 3.20 -9.01
N ALA A 34 2.31 2.87 -8.42
CA ALA A 34 2.86 3.69 -7.35
C ALA A 34 3.71 4.83 -7.91
N THR A 35 4.13 4.73 -9.16
CA THR A 35 5.08 5.70 -9.69
C THR A 35 4.58 6.48 -10.89
N ARG A 36 3.88 5.85 -11.82
CA ARG A 36 3.56 6.53 -13.07
C ARG A 36 2.17 6.31 -13.63
N LYS A 37 1.52 5.22 -13.31
CA LYS A 37 0.22 4.94 -13.91
C LYS A 37 -0.93 5.33 -13.00
N GLN A 38 -2.07 5.57 -13.62
CA GLN A 38 -3.29 5.83 -12.88
C GLN A 38 -4.14 4.57 -12.85
N PRO A 39 -4.91 4.31 -11.83
CA PRO A 39 -4.99 5.13 -10.61
C PRO A 39 -3.73 5.02 -9.78
N ARG A 40 -3.30 6.12 -9.20
CA ARG A 40 -2.06 6.18 -8.47
C ARG A 40 -2.20 5.65 -7.06
N LEU A 41 -1.31 4.74 -6.67
CA LEU A 41 -1.30 4.20 -5.32
C LEU A 41 -0.48 5.09 -4.40
N PRO A 42 -0.93 5.29 -3.15
CA PRO A 42 -0.12 6.03 -2.19
C PRO A 42 1.09 5.20 -1.78
N SER A 43 2.26 5.79 -1.84
CA SER A 43 3.49 5.08 -1.56
C SER A 43 4.48 5.95 -0.82
N VAL A 44 5.51 5.32 -0.28
CA VAL A 44 6.57 5.98 0.47
C VAL A 44 7.90 5.50 -0.09
N LYS A 45 8.81 6.43 -0.34
CA LYS A 45 10.16 6.05 -0.74
C LYS A 45 11.06 6.03 0.47
N VAL A 46 11.68 4.90 0.72
CA VAL A 46 12.64 4.78 1.80
C VAL A 46 13.99 4.54 1.13
N GLY A 47 14.73 5.62 0.92
CA GLY A 47 15.92 5.55 0.09
C GLY A 47 15.52 5.16 -1.32
N LYS A 48 15.98 4.03 -1.78
CA LYS A 48 15.63 3.53 -3.11
C LYS A 48 14.49 2.52 -3.07
N LEU A 49 14.03 2.20 -1.88
CA LEU A 49 13.01 1.16 -1.72
C LEU A 49 11.62 1.78 -1.74
N LEU A 50 10.71 1.09 -2.39
CA LEU A 50 9.31 1.50 -2.47
C LEU A 50 8.54 0.75 -1.39
N ARG A 51 7.81 1.49 -0.56
CA ARG A 51 7.05 0.89 0.52
C ARG A 51 5.68 1.53 0.60
N PHE A 52 4.79 0.93 1.37
CA PHE A 52 3.41 1.39 1.45
C PHE A 52 2.93 1.36 2.89
N ARG A 53 2.02 2.25 3.22
CA ARG A 53 1.37 2.24 4.53
C ARG A 53 0.07 1.45 4.40
N PRO A 54 -0.10 0.39 5.19
CA PRO A 54 -1.30 -0.45 5.04
C PRO A 54 -2.60 0.31 5.15
N GLU A 55 -2.68 1.26 6.06
CA GLU A 55 -3.93 1.99 6.24
C GLU A 55 -4.24 2.89 5.05
N GLU A 56 -3.21 3.39 4.37
CA GLU A 56 -3.43 4.20 3.18
C GLU A 56 -3.90 3.35 2.02
N ILE A 57 -3.39 2.12 1.94
CA ILE A 57 -3.83 1.20 0.91
C ILE A 57 -5.30 0.83 1.13
N GLU A 58 -5.68 0.59 2.38
CA GLU A 58 -7.07 0.28 2.68
C GLU A 58 -8.00 1.42 2.35
N ASP A 59 -7.59 2.64 2.66
CA ASP A 59 -8.34 3.81 2.28
C ASP A 59 -8.49 3.92 0.78
N TRP A 60 -7.40 3.68 0.07
CA TRP A 60 -7.41 3.73 -1.38
C TRP A 60 -8.39 2.74 -1.95
N ILE A 61 -8.40 1.53 -1.42
CA ILE A 61 -9.33 0.49 -1.86
C ILE A 61 -10.76 0.94 -1.65
N ARG A 62 -11.05 1.50 -0.48
CA ARG A 62 -12.39 1.98 -0.18
C ARG A 62 -12.84 3.03 -1.16
N LYS A 63 -11.95 3.92 -1.54
CA LYS A 63 -12.28 4.97 -2.49
C LYS A 63 -12.53 4.41 -3.88
N GLN A 64 -11.84 3.36 -4.26
CA GLN A 64 -12.07 2.73 -5.53
C GLN A 64 -13.43 2.05 -5.57
N SER A 65 -13.84 1.47 -4.47
CA SER A 65 -15.13 0.77 -4.40
C SER A 65 -16.30 1.68 -4.39
N LYS A 66 -16.09 2.88 -3.97
CA LYS A 66 -17.15 3.82 -3.74
C LYS A 66 -18.05 4.06 -4.93
N GLY A 67 -17.50 4.10 -6.10
CA GLY A 67 -18.28 4.36 -7.27
C GLY A 67 -18.97 3.14 -7.83
N VAL A 68 -18.79 2.00 -7.20
CA VAL A 68 -19.32 0.77 -7.73
C VAL A 68 -20.75 0.54 -7.33
N ALA A 69 -21.12 0.99 -6.25
CA ALA A 69 -22.42 0.73 -5.66
C ALA A 69 -23.60 0.65 -6.60
#